data_eb9fe15cc4a74602f1a5a5da938e740b
#
_entry.id   eb9fe15cc4a74602f1a5a5da938e740b
#
_cell.length_a   1.000
_cell.length_b   1.000
_cell.length_c   1.000
_cell.angle_alpha   90.00
_cell.angle_beta   90.00
_cell.angle_gamma   90.00
#
_symmetry.space_group_name_H-M   'P 1'
#
loop_
_entity.id
_entity.type
_entity.pdbx_description
1 polymer ?
#
loop_
_entity_poly.entity_id
_entity_poly.type
_entity_poly.pdbx_seq_one_letter_code
_entity_poly.pdbx_strand_id
1 'polypeptide(L)'
;MFELILLAPADQVETVSDALDALDALSVSVEDADAQTPAEQALFGEPGMPPPKAGWERSRVVSLFDSEALAREAATLLSAQDFFAACQVVAIQAVAEQDWVRLTQSQFAPVEITPAFWIVPTWHEPPTQATQVIRLDPGLAFGTGTHPTTRMCLRWIAGAPTLGTGVSSLPPEGANFPRGGPSKNSVVPDVAPRRKPLGRVLDYGCGSGILAIGAAKFGASAIDAVDIDEAAVQSTLANAEANHVALNAGLPDKVDGAYQTVLANILATPLKVLAPLLCSRVAPGGSLVLAGILERQADELKAAYAPYCQLQVSDQEDGWILMTARL
;
A
#
# COMPACT_ATOMS: atom_id res chain seq x y z
N MET A 1 3.48 33.02 2.36
CA MET A 1 2.43 32.78 1.35
C MET A 1 1.07 32.97 1.98
N PHE A 2 0.05 33.34 1.19
CA PHE A 2 -1.32 33.54 1.65
C PHE A 2 -2.29 32.77 0.77
N GLU A 3 -3.29 32.18 1.38
CA GLU A 3 -4.41 31.53 0.68
C GLU A 3 -5.57 32.52 0.53
N LEU A 4 -6.10 32.61 -0.71
CA LEU A 4 -7.42 33.16 -0.99
C LEU A 4 -8.38 32.00 -1.22
N ILE A 5 -9.42 31.91 -0.39
CA ILE A 5 -10.41 30.85 -0.40
C ILE A 5 -11.73 31.41 -0.89
N LEU A 6 -12.25 30.81 -1.96
CA LEU A 6 -13.50 31.19 -2.60
C LEU A 6 -14.50 30.02 -2.58
N LEU A 7 -15.79 30.32 -2.58
CA LEU A 7 -16.84 29.38 -2.95
C LEU A 7 -17.37 29.76 -4.33
N ALA A 8 -17.46 28.77 -5.23
CA ALA A 8 -17.98 28.94 -6.57
C ALA A 8 -18.98 27.82 -6.92
N PRO A 9 -20.08 28.14 -7.62
CA PRO A 9 -20.96 27.13 -8.20
C PRO A 9 -20.26 26.42 -9.36
N ALA A 10 -20.69 25.21 -9.70
CA ALA A 10 -20.06 24.34 -10.69
C ALA A 10 -19.76 25.00 -12.03
N ASP A 11 -20.69 25.86 -12.52
CA ASP A 11 -20.60 26.55 -13.79
C ASP A 11 -19.62 27.73 -13.80
N GLN A 12 -19.11 28.15 -12.64
CA GLN A 12 -18.18 29.28 -12.53
C GLN A 12 -16.74 28.84 -12.15
N VAL A 13 -16.54 27.59 -11.78
CA VAL A 13 -15.25 27.09 -11.27
C VAL A 13 -14.12 27.31 -12.26
N GLU A 14 -14.32 26.96 -13.54
CA GLU A 14 -13.31 27.12 -14.59
C GLU A 14 -12.97 28.58 -14.82
N THR A 15 -14.01 29.44 -14.95
CA THR A 15 -13.82 30.88 -15.15
C THR A 15 -13.08 31.55 -13.98
N VAL A 16 -13.40 31.15 -12.75
CA VAL A 16 -12.73 31.67 -11.54
C VAL A 16 -11.28 31.18 -11.47
N SER A 17 -11.02 29.92 -11.80
CA SER A 17 -9.67 29.35 -11.82
C SER A 17 -8.80 30.06 -12.84
N ASP A 18 -9.27 30.23 -14.09
CA ASP A 18 -8.56 30.95 -15.15
C ASP A 18 -8.27 32.40 -14.76
N ALA A 19 -9.23 33.05 -14.10
CA ALA A 19 -9.05 34.43 -13.64
C ALA A 19 -8.01 34.54 -12.51
N LEU A 20 -7.95 33.54 -11.60
CA LEU A 20 -6.93 33.47 -10.55
C LEU A 20 -5.52 33.24 -11.13
N ASP A 21 -5.39 32.37 -12.13
CA ASP A 21 -4.14 32.14 -12.85
C ASP A 21 -3.68 33.42 -13.56
N ALA A 22 -4.60 34.19 -14.18
CA ALA A 22 -4.31 35.46 -14.82
C ALA A 22 -3.93 36.58 -13.81
N LEU A 23 -4.21 36.40 -12.54
CA LEU A 23 -3.85 37.29 -11.44
C LEU A 23 -2.58 36.83 -10.69
N ASP A 24 -1.74 36.01 -11.36
CA ASP A 24 -0.46 35.52 -10.83
C ASP A 24 -0.60 34.66 -9.55
N ALA A 25 -1.68 33.89 -9.42
CA ALA A 25 -1.76 32.87 -8.39
C ALA A 25 -0.66 31.81 -8.59
N LEU A 26 0.08 31.46 -7.54
CA LEU A 26 1.12 30.44 -7.56
C LEU A 26 0.56 29.03 -7.80
N SER A 27 -0.65 28.79 -7.33
CA SER A 27 -1.42 27.57 -7.58
C SER A 27 -2.90 27.84 -7.37
N VAL A 28 -3.74 27.08 -8.08
CA VAL A 28 -5.19 27.05 -7.88
C VAL A 28 -5.60 25.59 -7.70
N SER A 29 -6.31 25.29 -6.62
CA SER A 29 -6.88 23.97 -6.34
C SER A 29 -8.39 24.07 -6.15
N VAL A 30 -9.12 23.03 -6.58
CA VAL A 30 -10.57 22.94 -6.50
C VAL A 30 -10.91 21.74 -5.61
N GLU A 31 -11.69 21.99 -4.57
CA GLU A 31 -12.09 21.02 -3.57
C GLU A 31 -13.62 20.97 -3.47
N ASP A 32 -14.17 19.86 -2.96
CA ASP A 32 -15.58 19.80 -2.59
C ASP A 32 -15.87 20.78 -1.44
N ALA A 33 -16.78 21.73 -1.68
CA ALA A 33 -17.19 22.66 -0.62
C ALA A 33 -17.98 21.97 0.51
N ASP A 34 -18.56 20.81 0.21
CA ASP A 34 -19.37 20.01 1.11
C ASP A 34 -18.62 18.78 1.69
N ALA A 35 -17.29 18.68 1.47
CA ALA A 35 -16.44 17.67 2.08
C ALA A 35 -16.66 17.59 3.59
N GLN A 36 -16.71 16.36 4.13
CA GLN A 36 -16.99 16.07 5.55
C GLN A 36 -18.43 16.43 6.02
N THR A 37 -19.35 16.68 5.08
CA THR A 37 -20.75 16.83 5.38
C THR A 37 -21.57 15.65 4.83
N PRO A 38 -22.84 15.46 5.23
CA PRO A 38 -23.69 14.44 4.60
C PRO A 38 -23.98 14.65 3.09
N ALA A 39 -23.57 15.80 2.55
CA ALA A 39 -23.71 16.16 1.13
C ALA A 39 -22.44 15.92 0.32
N GLU A 40 -21.38 15.40 0.93
CA GLU A 40 -20.11 15.05 0.27
C GLU A 40 -20.34 14.13 -0.94
N GLN A 41 -19.78 14.49 -2.08
CA GLN A 41 -19.90 13.73 -3.33
C GLN A 41 -18.51 13.38 -3.87
N ALA A 42 -18.23 12.08 -4.01
CA ALA A 42 -17.01 11.61 -4.65
C ALA A 42 -17.00 11.92 -6.15
N LEU A 43 -15.95 12.59 -6.66
CA LEU A 43 -15.75 12.86 -8.10
C LEU A 43 -15.31 11.62 -8.87
N PHE A 44 -14.64 10.69 -8.21
CA PHE A 44 -14.10 9.48 -8.82
C PHE A 44 -14.90 8.28 -8.32
N GLY A 45 -15.56 7.58 -9.26
CA GLY A 45 -16.24 6.32 -8.96
C GLY A 45 -15.23 5.17 -8.85
N GLU A 46 -15.54 4.18 -8.01
CA GLU A 46 -14.79 2.92 -8.03
C GLU A 46 -14.98 2.20 -9.39
N PRO A 47 -13.97 1.43 -9.85
CA PRO A 47 -14.10 0.67 -11.10
C PRO A 47 -15.35 -0.22 -11.10
N GLY A 48 -16.27 0.04 -12.03
CA GLY A 48 -17.55 -0.68 -12.15
C GLY A 48 -18.78 0.07 -11.65
N MET A 49 -18.62 1.28 -11.10
CA MET A 49 -19.75 2.17 -10.82
C MET A 49 -20.07 3.10 -12.00
N PRO A 50 -21.32 3.58 -12.15
CA PRO A 50 -21.64 4.59 -13.15
C PRO A 50 -20.75 5.83 -12.93
N PRO A 51 -20.33 6.51 -14.01
CA PRO A 51 -19.50 7.71 -13.89
C PRO A 51 -20.20 8.73 -12.98
N PRO A 52 -19.50 9.33 -12.02
CA PRO A 52 -20.07 10.38 -11.20
C PRO A 52 -20.42 11.60 -12.06
N LYS A 53 -21.27 12.49 -11.53
CA LYS A 53 -21.65 13.75 -12.17
C LYS A 53 -20.40 14.58 -12.52
N ALA A 54 -20.50 15.43 -13.53
CA ALA A 54 -19.40 16.23 -14.06
C ALA A 54 -18.93 17.38 -13.13
N GLY A 55 -18.83 17.18 -11.84
CA GLY A 55 -18.32 18.14 -10.85
C GLY A 55 -19.21 18.26 -9.61
N TRP A 56 -18.72 18.93 -8.60
CA TRP A 56 -19.46 19.29 -7.40
C TRP A 56 -20.42 20.44 -7.68
N GLU A 57 -21.60 20.46 -7.05
CA GLU A 57 -22.56 21.55 -7.18
C GLU A 57 -22.00 22.88 -6.66
N ARG A 58 -21.18 22.79 -5.60
CA ARG A 58 -20.40 23.88 -5.03
C ARG A 58 -18.97 23.45 -4.84
N SER A 59 -18.05 24.30 -5.25
CA SER A 59 -16.62 24.05 -5.11
C SER A 59 -15.98 25.11 -4.22
N ARG A 60 -15.03 24.66 -3.43
CA ARG A 60 -14.08 25.52 -2.72
C ARG A 60 -12.85 25.67 -3.60
N VAL A 61 -12.62 26.88 -4.09
CA VAL A 61 -11.45 27.23 -4.88
C VAL A 61 -10.44 27.87 -3.95
N VAL A 62 -9.26 27.25 -3.83
CA VAL A 62 -8.16 27.72 -2.97
C VAL A 62 -7.01 28.12 -3.86
N SER A 63 -6.57 29.37 -3.78
CA SER A 63 -5.44 29.89 -4.53
C SER A 63 -4.36 30.44 -3.62
N LEU A 64 -3.09 30.21 -3.98
CA LEU A 64 -1.91 30.68 -3.24
C LEU A 64 -1.33 31.94 -3.87
N PHE A 65 -0.93 32.89 -3.02
CA PHE A 65 -0.25 34.12 -3.41
C PHE A 65 0.99 34.35 -2.54
N ASP A 66 1.99 35.03 -3.09
CA ASP A 66 3.22 35.37 -2.37
C ASP A 66 2.98 36.29 -1.16
N SER A 67 1.96 37.15 -1.23
CA SER A 67 1.69 38.13 -0.18
C SER A 67 0.20 38.32 0.06
N GLU A 68 -0.15 38.81 1.25
CA GLU A 68 -1.51 39.21 1.60
C GLU A 68 -2.06 40.30 0.67
N ALA A 69 -1.19 41.22 0.25
CA ALA A 69 -1.57 42.32 -0.63
C ALA A 69 -2.07 41.81 -1.98
N LEU A 70 -1.35 40.85 -2.61
CA LEU A 70 -1.75 40.22 -3.87
C LEU A 70 -3.04 39.42 -3.73
N ALA A 71 -3.20 38.66 -2.65
CA ALA A 71 -4.44 37.90 -2.41
C ALA A 71 -5.65 38.85 -2.23
N ARG A 72 -5.50 39.99 -1.54
CA ARG A 72 -6.55 40.99 -1.38
C ARG A 72 -6.87 41.72 -2.69
N GLU A 73 -5.85 42.02 -3.49
CA GLU A 73 -6.03 42.65 -4.80
C GLU A 73 -6.81 41.69 -5.73
N ALA A 74 -6.40 40.42 -5.79
CA ALA A 74 -7.11 39.41 -6.56
C ALA A 74 -8.56 39.27 -6.13
N ALA A 75 -8.83 39.18 -4.82
CA ALA A 75 -10.20 39.11 -4.30
C ALA A 75 -11.03 40.35 -4.69
N THR A 76 -10.44 41.55 -4.68
CA THR A 76 -11.10 42.79 -5.06
C THR A 76 -11.42 42.83 -6.55
N LEU A 77 -10.45 42.46 -7.39
CA LEU A 77 -10.63 42.44 -8.85
C LEU A 77 -11.68 41.41 -9.28
N LEU A 78 -11.68 40.21 -8.68
CA LEU A 78 -12.67 39.17 -8.93
C LEU A 78 -14.07 39.63 -8.51
N SER A 79 -14.21 40.24 -7.32
CA SER A 79 -15.48 40.71 -6.79
C SER A 79 -16.12 41.82 -7.64
N ALA A 80 -15.35 42.50 -8.47
CA ALA A 80 -15.82 43.52 -9.40
C ALA A 80 -16.32 42.96 -10.75
N GLN A 81 -16.17 41.64 -11.00
CA GLN A 81 -16.60 41.03 -12.25
C GLN A 81 -18.01 40.47 -12.17
N ASP A 82 -18.77 40.61 -13.26
CA ASP A 82 -20.14 40.12 -13.33
C ASP A 82 -20.26 38.61 -13.13
N PHE A 83 -19.28 37.80 -13.61
CA PHE A 83 -19.26 36.35 -13.44
C PHE A 83 -19.08 35.92 -11.98
N PHE A 84 -18.55 36.81 -11.13
CA PHE A 84 -18.30 36.52 -9.72
C PHE A 84 -19.55 36.71 -8.83
N ALA A 85 -20.65 37.19 -9.39
CA ALA A 85 -21.87 37.51 -8.62
C ALA A 85 -22.45 36.31 -7.83
N ALA A 86 -22.25 35.08 -8.32
CA ALA A 86 -22.66 33.83 -7.66
C ALA A 86 -21.56 33.21 -6.78
N CYS A 87 -20.39 33.83 -6.75
CA CYS A 87 -19.23 33.36 -5.98
C CYS A 87 -19.09 34.16 -4.67
N GLN A 88 -18.31 33.62 -3.71
CA GLN A 88 -18.09 34.26 -2.43
C GLN A 88 -16.61 34.14 -2.03
N VAL A 89 -16.03 35.26 -1.57
CA VAL A 89 -14.76 35.25 -0.85
C VAL A 89 -15.02 34.76 0.59
N VAL A 90 -14.42 33.62 0.94
CA VAL A 90 -14.58 33.01 2.28
C VAL A 90 -13.55 33.54 3.25
N ALA A 91 -12.28 33.51 2.83
CA ALA A 91 -11.17 33.92 3.69
C ALA A 91 -9.95 34.30 2.86
N ILE A 92 -9.12 35.16 3.45
CA ILE A 92 -7.72 35.36 3.09
C ILE A 92 -6.92 35.07 4.35
N GLN A 93 -6.05 34.07 4.31
CA GLN A 93 -5.32 33.63 5.49
C GLN A 93 -3.85 33.37 5.19
N ALA A 94 -2.99 33.60 6.17
CA ALA A 94 -1.59 33.22 6.06
C ALA A 94 -1.48 31.68 6.05
N VAL A 95 -0.75 31.14 5.09
CA VAL A 95 -0.33 29.75 5.15
C VAL A 95 0.71 29.64 6.24
N ALA A 96 0.38 28.94 7.32
CA ALA A 96 1.36 28.64 8.34
C ALA A 96 2.56 27.90 7.69
N GLU A 97 3.77 28.35 7.97
CA GLU A 97 4.97 27.57 7.66
C GLU A 97 4.88 26.26 8.46
N GLN A 98 4.22 25.29 7.88
CA GLN A 98 4.22 23.94 8.44
C GLN A 98 5.49 23.25 7.94
N ASP A 99 6.23 22.67 8.85
CA ASP A 99 7.26 21.71 8.54
C ASP A 99 6.58 20.45 7.98
N TRP A 100 6.27 20.49 6.67
CA TRP A 100 5.61 19.41 5.94
C TRP A 100 6.38 18.10 6.06
N VAL A 101 7.71 18.17 6.19
CA VAL A 101 8.57 17.01 6.41
C VAL A 101 8.22 16.39 7.75
N ARG A 102 8.18 17.18 8.83
CA ARG A 102 7.85 16.68 10.16
C ARG A 102 6.39 16.24 10.28
N LEU A 103 5.47 16.93 9.61
CA LEU A 103 4.06 16.55 9.59
C LEU A 103 3.88 15.20 8.87
N THR A 104 4.48 15.05 7.71
CA THR A 104 4.48 13.78 6.95
C THR A 104 5.13 12.66 7.77
N GLN A 105 6.29 12.94 8.37
CA GLN A 105 6.98 11.96 9.22
C GLN A 105 6.12 11.51 10.40
N SER A 106 5.34 12.41 11.01
CA SER A 106 4.47 12.07 12.15
C SER A 106 3.30 11.15 11.78
N GLN A 107 2.90 11.11 10.51
CA GLN A 107 1.81 10.25 10.02
C GLN A 107 2.23 8.79 9.80
N PHE A 108 3.53 8.53 9.70
CA PHE A 108 4.05 7.19 9.41
C PHE A 108 4.77 6.59 10.61
N ALA A 109 4.03 5.84 11.42
CA ALA A 109 4.58 5.09 12.54
C ALA A 109 5.20 3.75 12.08
N PRO A 110 6.09 3.15 12.88
CA PRO A 110 6.55 1.78 12.66
C PRO A 110 5.39 0.79 12.55
N VAL A 111 5.45 -0.13 11.59
CA VAL A 111 4.41 -1.12 11.30
C VAL A 111 4.87 -2.48 11.80
N GLU A 112 4.10 -3.08 12.70
CA GLU A 112 4.33 -4.44 13.17
C GLU A 112 3.84 -5.47 12.13
N ILE A 113 4.72 -6.37 11.72
CA ILE A 113 4.38 -7.53 10.90
C ILE A 113 4.24 -8.78 11.79
N THR A 114 5.20 -8.95 12.69
CA THR A 114 5.15 -9.87 13.83
C THR A 114 5.87 -9.21 15.01
N PRO A 115 5.73 -9.70 16.25
CA PRO A 115 6.43 -9.12 17.41
C PRO A 115 7.93 -8.91 17.19
N ALA A 116 8.57 -9.78 16.39
CA ALA A 116 10.00 -9.74 16.10
C ALA A 116 10.35 -9.07 14.76
N PHE A 117 9.37 -8.77 13.89
CA PHE A 117 9.58 -8.26 12.54
C PHE A 117 8.77 -6.99 12.27
N TRP A 118 9.45 -5.90 11.93
CA TRP A 118 8.88 -4.56 11.79
C TRP A 118 9.32 -3.87 10.50
N ILE A 119 8.46 -3.01 9.98
CA ILE A 119 8.82 -1.99 9.00
C ILE A 119 8.96 -0.68 9.77
N VAL A 120 10.09 -0.01 9.61
CA VAL A 120 10.42 1.18 10.41
C VAL A 120 10.95 2.26 9.49
N PRO A 121 10.29 3.42 9.40
CA PRO A 121 10.83 4.59 8.71
C PRO A 121 12.20 4.99 9.24
N THR A 122 13.04 5.65 8.42
CA THR A 122 14.42 6.00 8.79
C THR A 122 14.49 6.95 9.99
N TRP A 123 13.47 7.77 10.21
CA TRP A 123 13.36 8.73 11.31
C TRP A 123 12.82 8.14 12.63
N HIS A 124 12.52 6.85 12.66
CA HIS A 124 12.09 6.16 13.88
C HIS A 124 13.13 5.16 14.35
N GLU A 125 13.26 5.01 15.67
CA GLU A 125 14.00 3.91 16.26
C GLU A 125 13.17 2.63 16.23
N PRO A 126 13.80 1.48 15.93
CA PRO A 126 13.12 0.20 15.98
C PRO A 126 12.62 -0.11 17.39
N PRO A 127 11.45 -0.73 17.56
CA PRO A 127 11.02 -1.26 18.84
C PRO A 127 12.04 -2.26 19.40
N THR A 128 12.23 -2.28 20.72
CA THR A 128 13.25 -3.10 21.38
C THR A 128 13.11 -4.61 21.15
N GLN A 129 11.89 -5.08 20.87
CA GLN A 129 11.60 -6.48 20.55
C GLN A 129 11.88 -6.84 19.07
N ALA A 130 12.11 -5.85 18.20
CA ALA A 130 12.33 -6.08 16.78
C ALA A 130 13.72 -6.71 16.56
N THR A 131 13.75 -7.94 16.07
CA THR A 131 14.99 -8.63 15.66
C THR A 131 15.21 -8.57 14.16
N GLN A 132 14.16 -8.35 13.39
CA GLN A 132 14.18 -8.12 11.95
C GLN A 132 13.49 -6.78 11.64
N VAL A 133 14.15 -5.95 10.86
CA VAL A 133 13.66 -4.62 10.50
C VAL A 133 13.84 -4.38 9.01
N ILE A 134 12.79 -3.94 8.33
CA ILE A 134 12.89 -3.31 7.02
C ILE A 134 12.87 -1.80 7.25
N ARG A 135 13.90 -1.09 6.81
CA ARG A 135 13.94 0.37 6.75
C ARG A 135 13.28 0.82 5.45
N LEU A 136 12.16 1.50 5.58
CA LEU A 136 11.40 1.96 4.42
C LEU A 136 10.70 3.27 4.73
N ASP A 137 11.02 4.28 3.95
CA ASP A 137 10.34 5.57 3.99
C ASP A 137 9.18 5.58 3.01
N PRO A 138 8.05 6.22 3.36
CA PRO A 138 6.98 6.48 2.41
C PRO A 138 7.52 7.25 1.21
N GLY A 139 7.30 6.71 0.03
CA GLY A 139 7.78 7.29 -1.23
C GLY A 139 6.70 7.24 -2.32
N LEU A 140 7.08 7.62 -3.54
CA LEU A 140 6.21 7.58 -4.72
C LEU A 140 5.90 6.15 -5.19
N ALA A 141 6.75 5.17 -4.85
CA ALA A 141 6.51 3.78 -5.21
C ALA A 141 5.50 3.13 -4.26
N PHE A 142 4.60 2.32 -4.82
CA PHE A 142 3.61 1.55 -4.07
C PHE A 142 4.29 0.55 -3.12
N GLY A 143 3.69 0.32 -1.93
CA GLY A 143 4.18 -0.67 -0.97
C GLY A 143 4.89 -0.08 0.24
N THR A 144 4.22 0.82 0.99
CA THR A 144 4.74 1.39 2.27
C THR A 144 4.67 0.40 3.44
N GLY A 145 4.09 -0.78 3.24
CA GLY A 145 3.93 -1.80 4.28
C GLY A 145 2.70 -1.66 5.15
N THR A 146 1.97 -0.55 5.09
CA THR A 146 0.74 -0.34 5.87
C THR A 146 -0.46 -1.11 5.32
N HIS A 147 -0.45 -1.45 4.02
CA HIS A 147 -1.57 -2.13 3.38
C HIS A 147 -1.68 -3.60 3.83
N PRO A 148 -2.90 -4.13 4.09
CA PRO A 148 -3.13 -5.51 4.52
C PRO A 148 -2.43 -6.56 3.64
N THR A 149 -2.46 -6.40 2.32
CA THR A 149 -1.85 -7.34 1.37
C THR A 149 -0.34 -7.45 1.54
N THR A 150 0.34 -6.34 1.82
CA THR A 150 1.78 -6.33 2.09
C THR A 150 2.08 -7.01 3.43
N ARG A 151 1.29 -6.70 4.48
CA ARG A 151 1.46 -7.35 5.80
C ARG A 151 1.27 -8.85 5.71
N MET A 152 0.24 -9.34 5.01
CA MET A 152 0.00 -10.77 4.81
C MET A 152 1.17 -11.46 4.09
N CYS A 153 1.70 -10.87 3.01
CA CYS A 153 2.88 -11.38 2.31
C CYS A 153 4.10 -11.45 3.23
N LEU A 154 4.37 -10.41 4.00
CA LEU A 154 5.51 -10.37 4.92
C LEU A 154 5.36 -11.34 6.08
N ARG A 155 4.15 -11.53 6.63
CA ARG A 155 3.87 -12.62 7.61
C ARG A 155 4.14 -13.99 7.01
N TRP A 156 3.69 -14.23 5.78
CA TRP A 156 3.98 -15.47 5.08
C TRP A 156 5.48 -15.67 4.88
N ILE A 157 6.21 -14.65 4.44
CA ILE A 157 7.67 -14.64 4.31
C ILE A 157 8.30 -14.90 5.68
N ALA A 158 7.83 -14.33 6.75
CA ALA A 158 8.29 -14.57 8.12
C ALA A 158 7.95 -15.97 8.65
N GLY A 159 7.09 -16.74 7.98
CA GLY A 159 6.61 -18.05 8.48
C GLY A 159 5.72 -17.93 9.72
N ALA A 160 5.11 -16.75 9.93
CA ALA A 160 4.20 -16.51 11.04
C ALA A 160 2.85 -17.24 10.84
N PRO A 161 2.10 -17.52 11.92
CA PRO A 161 0.73 -18.01 11.82
C PRO A 161 -0.15 -16.99 11.07
N THR A 162 -1.05 -17.46 10.22
CA THR A 162 -1.99 -16.62 9.47
C THR A 162 -3.13 -16.15 10.37
N LEU A 163 -3.55 -14.89 10.21
CA LEU A 163 -4.71 -14.34 10.89
C LEU A 163 -5.94 -14.73 10.07
N GLY A 164 -6.77 -15.64 10.55
CA GLY A 164 -8.08 -15.87 9.92
C GLY A 164 -8.45 -17.26 9.47
N THR A 165 -7.54 -18.22 9.45
CA THR A 165 -7.95 -19.63 9.32
C THR A 165 -8.35 -20.15 10.70
N GLY A 166 -9.55 -19.78 11.14
CA GLY A 166 -10.16 -20.31 12.36
C GLY A 166 -10.52 -21.79 12.23
N VAL A 167 -9.52 -22.65 12.08
CA VAL A 167 -9.65 -24.05 12.45
C VAL A 167 -9.15 -24.13 13.89
N SER A 168 -10.03 -23.82 14.85
CA SER A 168 -9.88 -24.22 16.23
C SER A 168 -9.78 -25.75 16.27
N SER A 169 -8.58 -26.27 16.25
CA SER A 169 -8.35 -27.64 16.70
C SER A 169 -8.38 -27.66 18.23
N LEU A 170 -9.57 -27.47 18.80
CA LEU A 170 -9.82 -27.95 20.15
C LEU A 170 -9.63 -29.48 20.13
N PRO A 171 -8.82 -30.06 21.03
CA PRO A 171 -8.78 -31.50 21.18
C PRO A 171 -10.17 -31.99 21.55
N PRO A 172 -10.59 -33.20 21.13
CA PRO A 172 -11.90 -33.71 21.41
C PRO A 172 -12.10 -33.79 22.95
N GLU A 173 -13.22 -33.26 23.44
CA GLU A 173 -13.65 -33.41 24.81
C GLU A 173 -13.72 -34.90 25.13
N GLY A 174 -12.88 -35.37 26.05
CA GLY A 174 -12.93 -36.75 26.54
C GLY A 174 -11.58 -37.41 26.84
N ALA A 175 -10.44 -36.76 26.68
CA ALA A 175 -9.15 -37.33 27.07
C ALA A 175 -8.92 -37.20 28.59
N ASN A 176 -9.14 -38.27 29.32
CA ASN A 176 -8.80 -38.42 30.74
C ASN A 176 -7.27 -38.40 30.91
N PHE A 177 -6.71 -37.35 31.47
CA PHE A 177 -5.30 -37.30 31.90
C PHE A 177 -5.17 -37.78 33.35
N PRO A 178 -4.26 -38.70 33.65
CA PRO A 178 -3.95 -39.09 35.04
C PRO A 178 -3.26 -37.96 35.78
N ARG A 179 -3.72 -37.65 36.97
CA ARG A 179 -3.12 -36.68 37.90
C ARG A 179 -1.81 -37.27 38.44
N GLY A 180 -0.68 -36.80 37.88
CA GLY A 180 0.66 -37.01 38.42
C GLY A 180 1.32 -35.69 38.70
N GLY A 181 1.89 -35.54 39.91
CA GLY A 181 2.42 -34.32 40.48
C GLY A 181 3.65 -33.73 39.76
N PRO A 182 4.18 -32.55 40.20
CA PRO A 182 5.08 -31.72 39.43
C PRO A 182 6.49 -32.31 39.37
N SER A 183 6.91 -32.73 38.18
CA SER A 183 8.32 -33.00 37.89
C SER A 183 8.96 -31.70 37.34
N LYS A 184 9.91 -31.18 38.09
CA LYS A 184 10.82 -30.11 37.66
C LYS A 184 11.77 -30.67 36.60
N ASN A 185 11.95 -29.92 35.51
CA ASN A 185 12.83 -30.16 34.39
C ASN A 185 12.22 -30.99 33.22
N SER A 186 11.36 -30.37 32.47
CA SER A 186 11.28 -30.61 31.03
C SER A 186 11.42 -29.27 30.33
N VAL A 187 12.63 -28.98 29.89
CA VAL A 187 12.85 -28.03 28.80
C VAL A 187 12.18 -28.64 27.59
N VAL A 188 10.96 -28.23 27.30
CA VAL A 188 10.35 -28.49 26.00
C VAL A 188 11.16 -27.65 25.04
N PRO A 189 11.93 -28.26 24.07
CA PRO A 189 12.53 -27.47 23.04
C PRO A 189 11.39 -26.81 22.27
N ASP A 190 11.39 -25.50 22.24
CA ASP A 190 10.55 -24.69 21.35
C ASP A 190 11.02 -25.02 19.92
N VAL A 191 10.54 -26.14 19.37
CA VAL A 191 10.75 -26.50 17.98
C VAL A 191 9.74 -25.67 17.21
N ALA A 192 10.09 -24.42 16.95
CA ALA A 192 9.44 -23.66 15.91
C ALA A 192 9.31 -24.56 14.66
N PRO A 193 8.16 -24.64 14.02
CA PRO A 193 7.96 -25.50 12.86
C PRO A 193 9.07 -25.17 11.86
N ARG A 194 9.85 -26.20 11.46
CA ARG A 194 11.02 -26.03 10.57
C ARG A 194 10.52 -25.36 9.29
N ARG A 195 10.85 -24.09 9.19
CA ARG A 195 10.53 -23.26 8.05
C ARG A 195 11.20 -23.86 6.81
N LYS A 196 10.42 -24.12 5.73
CA LYS A 196 11.04 -24.46 4.44
C LYS A 196 11.81 -23.25 3.97
N PRO A 197 13.06 -23.42 3.46
CA PRO A 197 13.84 -22.31 2.92
C PRO A 197 13.04 -21.63 1.78
N LEU A 198 13.07 -20.30 1.74
CA LEU A 198 12.47 -19.54 0.64
C LEU A 198 13.12 -19.86 -0.71
N GLY A 199 14.40 -20.29 -0.67
CA GLY A 199 15.21 -20.60 -1.84
C GLY A 199 15.44 -19.37 -2.71
N ARG A 200 15.49 -19.56 -4.03
CA ARG A 200 15.50 -18.46 -5.00
C ARG A 200 14.09 -17.87 -5.10
N VAL A 201 13.99 -16.55 -4.98
CA VAL A 201 12.71 -15.81 -4.90
C VAL A 201 12.57 -14.91 -6.12
N LEU A 202 11.37 -14.89 -6.69
CA LEU A 202 10.91 -13.89 -7.64
C LEU A 202 9.85 -13.01 -6.96
N ASP A 203 10.05 -11.70 -6.97
CA ASP A 203 9.04 -10.70 -6.61
C ASP A 203 8.55 -10.01 -7.89
N TYR A 204 7.34 -10.36 -8.33
CA TYR A 204 6.77 -9.89 -9.60
C TYR A 204 5.76 -8.76 -9.35
N GLY A 205 6.08 -7.56 -9.83
CA GLY A 205 5.42 -6.31 -9.44
C GLY A 205 5.98 -5.81 -8.11
N CYS A 206 7.30 -5.60 -8.06
CA CYS A 206 8.03 -5.40 -6.81
C CYS A 206 7.78 -4.03 -6.15
N GLY A 207 7.36 -3.01 -6.92
CA GLY A 207 7.08 -1.67 -6.41
C GLY A 207 8.26 -1.07 -5.63
N SER A 208 8.09 -0.90 -4.32
CA SER A 208 9.17 -0.45 -3.42
C SER A 208 10.25 -1.50 -3.14
N GLY A 209 10.05 -2.75 -3.57
CA GLY A 209 10.92 -3.87 -3.26
C GLY A 209 10.73 -4.48 -1.86
N ILE A 210 9.70 -4.08 -1.14
CA ILE A 210 9.50 -4.47 0.27
C ILE A 210 9.41 -5.99 0.47
N LEU A 211 8.79 -6.73 -0.45
CA LEU A 211 8.68 -8.19 -0.35
C LEU A 211 10.02 -8.86 -0.68
N ALA A 212 10.71 -8.40 -1.71
CA ALA A 212 12.06 -8.83 -2.06
C ALA A 212 13.03 -8.62 -0.90
N ILE A 213 13.03 -7.42 -0.29
CA ILE A 213 13.85 -7.09 0.89
C ILE A 213 13.47 -7.99 2.08
N GLY A 214 12.16 -8.19 2.32
CA GLY A 214 11.68 -9.12 3.33
C GLY A 214 12.20 -10.54 3.09
N ALA A 215 12.12 -11.04 1.86
CA ALA A 215 12.65 -12.36 1.50
C ALA A 215 14.17 -12.48 1.76
N ALA A 216 14.94 -11.43 1.44
CA ALA A 216 16.38 -11.38 1.73
C ALA A 216 16.65 -11.50 3.23
N LYS A 217 16.00 -10.69 4.05
CA LYS A 217 16.15 -10.69 5.51
C LYS A 217 15.76 -12.02 6.14
N PHE A 218 14.93 -12.79 5.47
CA PHE A 218 14.50 -14.12 5.91
C PHE A 218 15.24 -15.27 5.19
N GLY A 219 16.37 -15.00 4.57
CA GLY A 219 17.32 -16.02 4.11
C GLY A 219 16.98 -16.62 2.74
N ALA A 220 16.38 -15.86 1.85
CA ALA A 220 16.32 -16.21 0.42
C ALA A 220 17.74 -16.35 -0.14
N SER A 221 17.99 -17.36 -0.97
CA SER A 221 19.33 -17.66 -1.51
C SER A 221 19.74 -16.73 -2.65
N ALA A 222 18.76 -16.27 -3.43
CA ALA A 222 18.88 -15.27 -4.49
C ALA A 222 17.51 -14.65 -4.74
N ILE A 223 17.49 -13.40 -5.18
CA ILE A 223 16.24 -12.65 -5.36
C ILE A 223 16.31 -11.88 -6.66
N ASP A 224 15.30 -12.09 -7.49
CA ASP A 224 15.02 -11.27 -8.64
C ASP A 224 13.69 -10.52 -8.38
N ALA A 225 13.72 -9.21 -8.50
CA ALA A 225 12.57 -8.33 -8.30
C ALA A 225 12.28 -7.61 -9.62
N VAL A 226 11.04 -7.67 -10.12
CA VAL A 226 10.73 -7.05 -11.40
C VAL A 226 9.47 -6.22 -11.33
N ASP A 227 9.49 -5.11 -12.07
CA ASP A 227 8.33 -4.25 -12.24
C ASP A 227 8.28 -3.72 -13.68
N ILE A 228 7.08 -3.39 -14.17
CA ILE A 228 6.90 -2.75 -15.48
C ILE A 228 7.28 -1.28 -15.46
N ASP A 229 7.32 -0.67 -14.27
CA ASP A 229 7.69 0.73 -14.05
C ASP A 229 9.17 0.82 -13.65
N GLU A 230 9.95 1.53 -14.46
CA GLU A 230 11.37 1.79 -14.19
C GLU A 230 11.58 2.56 -12.88
N ALA A 231 10.64 3.44 -12.49
CA ALA A 231 10.71 4.16 -11.21
C ALA A 231 10.58 3.21 -10.02
N ALA A 232 9.72 2.18 -10.12
CA ALA A 232 9.61 1.12 -9.14
C ALA A 232 10.91 0.29 -9.04
N VAL A 233 11.53 -0.03 -10.17
CA VAL A 233 12.84 -0.72 -10.20
C VAL A 233 13.91 0.09 -9.49
N GLN A 234 14.01 1.39 -9.76
CA GLN A 234 14.97 2.28 -9.09
C GLN A 234 14.69 2.39 -7.59
N SER A 235 13.41 2.50 -7.20
CA SER A 235 12.99 2.50 -5.79
C SER A 235 13.38 1.19 -5.08
N THR A 236 13.17 0.04 -5.73
CA THR A 236 13.58 -1.27 -5.21
C THR A 236 15.09 -1.33 -4.96
N LEU A 237 15.92 -0.85 -5.88
CA LEU A 237 17.38 -0.84 -5.74
C LEU A 237 17.83 0.08 -4.59
N ALA A 238 17.28 1.29 -4.52
CA ALA A 238 17.60 2.23 -3.45
C ALA A 238 17.20 1.70 -2.06
N ASN A 239 16.00 1.10 -1.96
CA ASN A 239 15.54 0.50 -0.71
C ASN A 239 16.34 -0.75 -0.32
N ALA A 240 16.78 -1.56 -1.28
CA ALA A 240 17.66 -2.71 -1.04
C ALA A 240 19.01 -2.26 -0.46
N GLU A 241 19.61 -1.22 -1.03
CA GLU A 241 20.84 -0.61 -0.53
C GLU A 241 20.67 -0.09 0.91
N ALA A 242 19.60 0.68 1.18
CA ALA A 242 19.29 1.20 2.51
C ALA A 242 19.07 0.10 3.56
N ASN A 243 18.66 -1.09 3.11
CA ASN A 243 18.48 -2.27 3.96
C ASN A 243 19.67 -3.21 4.00
N HIS A 244 20.76 -2.89 3.29
CA HIS A 244 21.97 -3.72 3.18
C HIS A 244 21.67 -5.15 2.70
N VAL A 245 20.79 -5.30 1.72
CA VAL A 245 20.45 -6.58 1.11
C VAL A 245 20.84 -6.59 -0.37
N ALA A 246 21.34 -7.74 -0.83
CA ALA A 246 21.65 -7.97 -2.22
C ALA A 246 20.45 -8.60 -2.96
N LEU A 247 20.04 -8.00 -4.07
CA LEU A 247 19.04 -8.51 -4.98
C LEU A 247 19.29 -7.98 -6.39
N ASN A 248 18.69 -8.63 -7.39
CA ASN A 248 18.62 -8.08 -8.75
C ASN A 248 17.26 -7.43 -8.95
N ALA A 249 17.22 -6.22 -9.52
CA ALA A 249 15.97 -5.61 -9.93
C ALA A 249 16.01 -5.21 -11.41
N GLY A 250 14.86 -5.27 -12.08
CA GLY A 250 14.77 -4.92 -13.50
C GLY A 250 13.35 -5.05 -14.06
N LEU A 251 13.24 -4.88 -15.38
CA LEU A 251 11.99 -5.09 -16.09
C LEU A 251 11.66 -6.60 -16.20
N PRO A 252 10.39 -6.98 -16.45
CA PRO A 252 9.96 -8.38 -16.48
C PRO A 252 10.67 -9.28 -17.49
N ASP A 253 11.28 -8.73 -18.51
CA ASP A 253 12.13 -9.45 -19.51
C ASP A 253 13.44 -10.00 -18.91
N LYS A 254 13.83 -9.51 -17.74
CA LYS A 254 15.02 -9.98 -17.00
C LYS A 254 14.79 -11.27 -16.20
N VAL A 255 13.53 -11.71 -16.08
CA VAL A 255 13.19 -12.94 -15.34
C VAL A 255 13.66 -14.18 -16.09
N ASP A 256 14.54 -14.96 -15.48
CA ASP A 256 15.05 -16.20 -16.07
C ASP A 256 14.97 -17.38 -15.09
N GLY A 257 14.63 -18.55 -15.65
CA GLY A 257 14.58 -19.82 -14.92
C GLY A 257 13.38 -19.97 -13.99
N ALA A 258 13.54 -20.84 -12.99
CA ALA A 258 12.51 -21.20 -12.03
C ALA A 258 12.93 -20.81 -10.59
N TYR A 259 11.93 -20.58 -9.73
CA TYR A 259 12.08 -20.06 -8.38
C TYR A 259 11.39 -20.97 -7.37
N GLN A 260 11.99 -21.17 -6.21
CA GLN A 260 11.36 -21.90 -5.11
C GLN A 260 10.19 -21.12 -4.51
N THR A 261 10.23 -19.79 -4.64
CA THR A 261 9.12 -18.92 -4.20
C THR A 261 8.88 -17.84 -5.24
N VAL A 262 7.64 -17.73 -5.69
CA VAL A 262 7.16 -16.64 -6.55
C VAL A 262 6.15 -15.83 -5.76
N LEU A 263 6.42 -14.54 -5.58
CA LEU A 263 5.57 -13.57 -4.92
C LEU A 263 4.97 -12.65 -5.99
N ALA A 264 3.69 -12.31 -5.88
CA ALA A 264 3.08 -11.25 -6.67
C ALA A 264 1.98 -10.56 -5.85
N ASN A 265 2.21 -9.30 -5.48
CA ASN A 265 1.24 -8.45 -4.77
C ASN A 265 0.77 -7.33 -5.69
N ILE A 266 -0.04 -7.70 -6.67
CA ILE A 266 -0.61 -6.82 -7.70
C ILE A 266 -2.11 -7.04 -7.82
N LEU A 267 -2.81 -6.19 -8.59
CA LEU A 267 -4.25 -6.28 -8.75
C LEU A 267 -4.71 -7.63 -9.35
N ALA A 268 -5.91 -8.07 -8.99
CA ALA A 268 -6.48 -9.36 -9.39
C ALA A 268 -6.58 -9.55 -10.92
N THR A 269 -6.88 -8.49 -11.68
CA THR A 269 -7.00 -8.59 -13.15
C THR A 269 -5.68 -8.93 -13.81
N PRO A 270 -4.55 -8.24 -13.56
CA PRO A 270 -3.24 -8.68 -14.02
C PRO A 270 -2.87 -10.09 -13.53
N LEU A 271 -3.16 -10.47 -12.27
CA LEU A 271 -2.87 -11.81 -11.76
C LEU A 271 -3.55 -12.91 -12.59
N LYS A 272 -4.81 -12.71 -13.02
CA LYS A 272 -5.52 -13.68 -13.88
C LYS A 272 -4.83 -13.84 -15.23
N VAL A 273 -4.41 -12.73 -15.85
CA VAL A 273 -3.73 -12.76 -17.16
C VAL A 273 -2.35 -13.41 -17.07
N LEU A 274 -1.65 -13.16 -15.97
CA LEU A 274 -0.28 -13.66 -15.74
C LEU A 274 -0.24 -15.10 -15.16
N ALA A 275 -1.38 -15.76 -14.94
CA ALA A 275 -1.42 -17.08 -14.34
C ALA A 275 -0.48 -18.10 -15.01
N PRO A 276 -0.47 -18.27 -16.36
CA PRO A 276 0.45 -19.21 -17.01
C PRO A 276 1.91 -18.83 -16.80
N LEU A 277 2.24 -17.54 -16.86
CA LEU A 277 3.61 -17.05 -16.67
C LEU A 277 4.07 -17.31 -15.24
N LEU A 278 3.33 -16.83 -14.24
CA LEU A 278 3.72 -16.96 -12.83
C LEU A 278 3.86 -18.43 -12.42
N CYS A 279 2.93 -19.31 -12.83
CA CYS A 279 3.02 -20.73 -12.55
C CYS A 279 4.24 -21.38 -13.23
N SER A 280 4.57 -20.99 -14.47
CA SER A 280 5.75 -21.51 -15.17
C SER A 280 7.08 -21.12 -14.51
N ARG A 281 7.08 -20.08 -13.70
CA ARG A 281 8.27 -19.61 -12.94
C ARG A 281 8.44 -20.32 -11.60
N VAL A 282 7.46 -21.09 -11.14
CA VAL A 282 7.59 -21.85 -9.89
C VAL A 282 8.34 -23.16 -10.14
N ALA A 283 9.41 -23.39 -9.39
CA ALA A 283 10.16 -24.64 -9.44
C ALA A 283 9.31 -25.80 -8.87
N PRO A 284 9.54 -27.07 -9.29
CA PRO A 284 8.86 -28.22 -8.72
C PRO A 284 8.94 -28.25 -7.18
N GLY A 285 7.80 -28.39 -6.52
CA GLY A 285 7.67 -28.30 -5.05
C GLY A 285 7.81 -26.88 -4.48
N GLY A 286 7.87 -25.87 -5.32
CA GLY A 286 7.93 -24.45 -4.96
C GLY A 286 6.59 -23.88 -4.51
N SER A 287 6.61 -22.63 -4.11
CA SER A 287 5.45 -21.90 -3.60
C SER A 287 5.11 -20.71 -4.51
N LEU A 288 3.83 -20.57 -4.81
CA LEU A 288 3.25 -19.38 -5.41
C LEU A 288 2.47 -18.62 -4.33
N VAL A 289 2.67 -17.32 -4.21
CA VAL A 289 2.06 -16.45 -3.18
C VAL A 289 1.51 -15.22 -3.88
N LEU A 290 0.20 -15.06 -3.83
CA LEU A 290 -0.53 -14.01 -4.53
C LEU A 290 -1.28 -13.14 -3.53
N ALA A 291 -1.20 -11.83 -3.68
CA ALA A 291 -1.93 -10.84 -2.89
C ALA A 291 -2.36 -9.65 -3.78
N GLY A 292 -3.02 -8.66 -3.20
CA GLY A 292 -3.68 -7.60 -3.99
C GLY A 292 -5.07 -8.04 -4.48
N ILE A 293 -5.69 -8.98 -3.76
CA ILE A 293 -6.92 -9.67 -4.12
C ILE A 293 -7.97 -9.38 -3.05
N LEU A 294 -9.14 -8.87 -3.45
CA LEU A 294 -10.29 -8.76 -2.54
C LEU A 294 -10.95 -10.13 -2.35
N GLU A 295 -11.51 -10.38 -1.19
CA GLU A 295 -12.16 -11.64 -0.85
C GLU A 295 -13.18 -12.09 -1.91
N ARG A 296 -14.00 -11.15 -2.43
CA ARG A 296 -14.99 -11.42 -3.49
C ARG A 296 -14.40 -11.92 -4.82
N GLN A 297 -13.08 -11.75 -5.03
CA GLN A 297 -12.36 -12.15 -6.25
C GLN A 297 -11.72 -13.54 -6.15
N ALA A 298 -11.83 -14.21 -4.99
CA ALA A 298 -11.16 -15.48 -4.72
C ALA A 298 -11.49 -16.58 -5.75
N ASP A 299 -12.76 -16.73 -6.09
CA ASP A 299 -13.19 -17.81 -6.99
C ASP A 299 -12.80 -17.54 -8.46
N GLU A 300 -12.74 -16.26 -8.87
CA GLU A 300 -12.22 -15.89 -10.18
C GLU A 300 -10.74 -16.24 -10.32
N LEU A 301 -9.94 -15.97 -9.27
CA LEU A 301 -8.53 -16.34 -9.23
C LEU A 301 -8.35 -17.85 -9.22
N LYS A 302 -9.10 -18.60 -8.39
CA LYS A 302 -9.07 -20.06 -8.38
C LYS A 302 -9.37 -20.63 -9.77
N ALA A 303 -10.39 -20.11 -10.46
CA ALA A 303 -10.74 -20.54 -11.81
C ALA A 303 -9.62 -20.28 -12.83
N ALA A 304 -9.01 -19.08 -12.80
CA ALA A 304 -7.91 -18.71 -13.70
C ALA A 304 -6.65 -19.57 -13.50
N TYR A 305 -6.36 -19.96 -12.25
CA TYR A 305 -5.19 -20.77 -11.92
C TYR A 305 -5.45 -22.30 -11.96
N ALA A 306 -6.71 -22.75 -12.01
CA ALA A 306 -7.07 -24.17 -11.99
C ALA A 306 -6.34 -25.05 -13.03
N PRO A 307 -6.01 -24.57 -14.26
CA PRO A 307 -5.24 -25.35 -15.22
C PRO A 307 -3.79 -25.63 -14.81
N TYR A 308 -3.26 -24.87 -13.83
CA TYR A 308 -1.84 -24.87 -13.48
C TYR A 308 -1.60 -25.34 -12.04
N CYS A 309 -2.46 -24.93 -11.10
CA CYS A 309 -2.32 -25.26 -9.68
C CYS A 309 -3.64 -25.08 -8.93
N GLN A 310 -3.68 -25.56 -7.69
CA GLN A 310 -4.80 -25.31 -6.77
C GLN A 310 -4.46 -24.15 -5.83
N LEU A 311 -5.04 -22.97 -6.08
CA LEU A 311 -4.96 -21.84 -5.18
C LEU A 311 -5.85 -22.04 -3.96
N GLN A 312 -5.31 -21.70 -2.79
CA GLN A 312 -6.03 -21.70 -1.52
C GLN A 312 -5.87 -20.36 -0.84
N VAL A 313 -6.94 -19.85 -0.22
CA VAL A 313 -6.85 -18.69 0.68
C VAL A 313 -6.10 -19.13 1.93
N SER A 314 -4.99 -18.48 2.22
CA SER A 314 -4.11 -18.83 3.35
C SER A 314 -4.03 -17.75 4.41
N ASP A 315 -4.42 -16.50 4.11
CA ASP A 315 -4.57 -15.42 5.09
C ASP A 315 -5.66 -14.45 4.63
N GLN A 316 -6.22 -13.69 5.57
CA GLN A 316 -7.26 -12.71 5.30
C GLN A 316 -7.16 -11.55 6.29
N GLU A 317 -7.26 -10.32 5.79
CA GLU A 317 -7.20 -9.09 6.60
C GLU A 317 -7.95 -7.97 5.88
N ASP A 318 -8.88 -7.30 6.58
CA ASP A 318 -9.63 -6.11 6.11
C ASP A 318 -10.28 -6.29 4.72
N GLY A 319 -10.89 -7.45 4.45
CA GLY A 319 -11.53 -7.79 3.17
C GLY A 319 -10.57 -8.12 2.03
N TRP A 320 -9.26 -8.16 2.29
CA TRP A 320 -8.20 -8.62 1.40
C TRP A 320 -7.76 -10.04 1.75
N ILE A 321 -7.31 -10.79 0.76
CA ILE A 321 -6.84 -12.16 0.95
C ILE A 321 -5.44 -12.38 0.38
N LEU A 322 -4.72 -13.31 1.02
CA LEU A 322 -3.52 -13.94 0.50
C LEU A 322 -3.89 -15.31 -0.03
N MET A 323 -3.50 -15.61 -1.26
CA MET A 323 -3.69 -16.93 -1.84
C MET A 323 -2.35 -17.61 -2.10
N THR A 324 -2.29 -18.91 -1.83
CA THR A 324 -1.05 -19.68 -2.05
C THR A 324 -1.33 -20.99 -2.77
N ALA A 325 -0.33 -21.46 -3.50
CA ALA A 325 -0.29 -22.80 -4.07
C ALA A 325 1.10 -23.42 -3.95
N ARG A 326 1.15 -24.75 -4.08
CA ARG A 326 2.38 -25.50 -4.32
C ARG A 326 2.31 -26.17 -5.69
N LEU A 327 3.41 -26.10 -6.42
CA LEU A 327 3.52 -26.68 -7.76
C LEU A 327 4.57 -27.76 -7.76
#